data_ab384cca8e66211f6271672a16799f0d
#
_entry.id   ab384cca8e66211f6271672a16799f0d
#
_cell.length_a   1.000
_cell.length_b   1.000
_cell.length_c   1.000
_cell.angle_alpha   90.00
_cell.angle_beta   90.00
_cell.angle_gamma   90.00
#
_symmetry.space_group_name_H-M   'P 1'
#
loop_
_entity.id
_entity.type
_entity.pdbx_description
1 polymer ?
#
loop_
_entity_poly.entity_id
_entity_poly.type
_entity_poly.pdbx_seq_one_letter_code
_entity_poly.pdbx_strand_id
1 'polypeptide(L)'
;MAVTGVVAWLTGLPSSGKTTLARAIAAELDRLGEHAVTLDSDDLRAAFDPPLGYDDASRVHLYLTLARLAASIARQGHIVLVPATAHRRAFRDAARALVPAFVEIFVDTPLDECRRRDTKGLYAANAPQAPGAGVAYEPPVAPDHVARPDDGAAARTIAQALVQLLHRA
;
A
#
# COMPACT_ATOMS: atom_id res chain seq x y z
N MET A 1 -4.01 -24.18 15.10
CA MET A 1 -3.06 -23.45 14.24
C MET A 1 -3.29 -21.98 14.46
N ALA A 2 -2.24 -21.18 14.60
CA ALA A 2 -2.41 -19.75 14.77
C ALA A 2 -2.94 -19.18 13.44
N VAL A 3 -4.08 -18.51 13.48
CA VAL A 3 -4.61 -17.76 12.33
C VAL A 3 -3.58 -16.68 12.00
N THR A 4 -2.92 -16.82 10.88
CA THR A 4 -1.98 -15.81 10.38
C THR A 4 -2.74 -14.87 9.46
N GLY A 5 -2.79 -13.59 9.81
CA GLY A 5 -3.42 -12.58 8.94
C GLY A 5 -2.62 -12.33 7.66
N VAL A 6 -3.12 -11.43 6.84
CA VAL A 6 -2.60 -11.12 5.50
C VAL A 6 -2.24 -9.65 5.42
N VAL A 7 -1.08 -9.33 4.83
CA VAL A 7 -0.72 -7.95 4.47
C VAL A 7 -0.90 -7.75 2.97
N ALA A 8 -1.76 -6.83 2.59
CA ALA A 8 -1.94 -6.38 1.21
C ALA A 8 -1.30 -5.00 1.02
N TRP A 9 -0.18 -4.96 0.30
CA TRP A 9 0.58 -3.73 0.05
C TRP A 9 0.21 -3.14 -1.31
N LEU A 10 -0.42 -1.95 -1.29
CA LEU A 10 -0.78 -1.24 -2.51
C LEU A 10 0.32 -0.24 -2.86
N THR A 11 1.08 -0.53 -3.91
CA THR A 11 2.15 0.34 -4.42
C THR A 11 1.73 1.02 -5.73
N GLY A 12 2.33 2.14 -6.02
CA GLY A 12 2.06 2.95 -7.21
C GLY A 12 2.56 4.37 -7.01
N LEU A 13 2.56 5.17 -8.05
CA LEU A 13 2.97 6.57 -8.01
C LEU A 13 2.15 7.40 -7.01
N PRO A 14 2.65 8.53 -6.50
CA PRO A 14 1.82 9.52 -5.81
C PRO A 14 0.61 9.89 -6.68
N SER A 15 -0.54 10.08 -6.05
CA SER A 15 -1.82 10.38 -6.72
C SER A 15 -2.33 9.29 -7.68
N SER A 16 -1.79 8.07 -7.62
CA SER A 16 -2.29 6.94 -8.42
C SER A 16 -3.64 6.39 -7.97
N GLY A 17 -4.10 6.74 -6.76
CA GLY A 17 -5.37 6.27 -6.20
C GLY A 17 -5.26 5.06 -5.28
N LYS A 18 -4.11 4.80 -4.69
CA LYS A 18 -3.90 3.69 -3.75
C LYS A 18 -4.89 3.68 -2.59
N THR A 19 -5.09 4.82 -1.95
CA THR A 19 -6.03 4.97 -0.83
C THR A 19 -7.47 4.76 -1.29
N THR A 20 -7.83 5.20 -2.49
CA THR A 20 -9.15 4.98 -3.09
C THR A 20 -9.41 3.49 -3.32
N LEU A 21 -8.45 2.78 -3.91
CA LEU A 21 -8.55 1.34 -4.11
C LEU A 21 -8.59 0.58 -2.78
N ALA A 22 -7.76 0.97 -1.81
CA ALA A 22 -7.77 0.35 -0.48
C ALA A 22 -9.15 0.47 0.20
N ARG A 23 -9.80 1.63 0.11
CA ARG A 23 -11.17 1.84 0.62
C ARG A 23 -12.19 0.95 -0.10
N ALA A 24 -12.07 0.80 -1.43
CA ALA A 24 -12.94 -0.08 -2.20
C ALA A 24 -12.76 -1.56 -1.80
N ILE A 25 -11.51 -2.00 -1.60
CA ILE A 25 -11.22 -3.35 -1.10
C ILE A 25 -11.79 -3.54 0.31
N ALA A 26 -11.62 -2.58 1.22
CA ALA A 26 -12.17 -2.65 2.57
C ALA A 26 -13.70 -2.78 2.57
N ALA A 27 -14.39 -2.01 1.71
CA ALA A 27 -15.83 -2.11 1.56
C ALA A 27 -16.29 -3.49 1.03
N GLU A 28 -15.53 -4.10 0.13
CA GLU A 28 -15.83 -5.47 -0.33
C GLU A 28 -15.54 -6.52 0.76
N LEU A 29 -14.49 -6.33 1.57
CA LEU A 29 -14.22 -7.19 2.73
C LEU A 29 -15.37 -7.13 3.75
N ASP A 30 -15.87 -5.93 4.06
CA ASP A 30 -17.03 -5.77 4.96
C ASP A 30 -18.27 -6.52 4.45
N ARG A 31 -18.51 -6.54 3.14
CA ARG A 31 -19.60 -7.33 2.53
C ARG A 31 -19.39 -8.84 2.66
N LEU A 32 -18.15 -9.28 2.78
CA LEU A 32 -17.79 -10.68 2.99
C LEU A 32 -17.77 -11.07 4.49
N GLY A 33 -18.06 -10.12 5.40
CA GLY A 33 -18.05 -10.35 6.84
C GLY A 33 -16.66 -10.27 7.47
N GLU A 34 -15.67 -9.75 6.72
CA GLU A 34 -14.30 -9.55 7.18
C GLU A 34 -13.97 -8.07 7.31
N HIS A 35 -13.08 -7.74 8.23
CA HIS A 35 -12.64 -6.37 8.45
C HIS A 35 -11.15 -6.24 8.24
N ALA A 36 -10.75 -5.13 7.60
CA ALA A 36 -9.35 -4.81 7.40
C ALA A 36 -8.92 -3.62 8.25
N VAL A 37 -7.67 -3.67 8.72
CA VAL A 37 -6.98 -2.49 9.26
C VAL A 37 -6.25 -1.81 8.13
N THR A 38 -6.49 -0.53 7.91
CA THR A 38 -5.75 0.26 6.91
C THR A 38 -4.65 1.07 7.58
N LEU A 39 -3.43 0.88 7.10
CA LEU A 39 -2.25 1.66 7.49
C LEU A 39 -1.81 2.52 6.31
N ASP A 40 -2.37 3.72 6.19
CA ASP A 40 -1.98 4.67 5.15
C ASP A 40 -0.62 5.31 5.49
N SER A 41 0.28 5.32 4.51
CA SER A 41 1.63 5.86 4.69
C SER A 41 1.67 7.36 4.99
N ASP A 42 0.69 8.11 4.52
CA ASP A 42 0.60 9.54 4.78
C ASP A 42 0.12 9.82 6.21
N ASP A 43 -0.88 9.07 6.67
CA ASP A 43 -1.37 9.15 8.05
C ASP A 43 -0.25 8.77 9.03
N LEU A 44 0.48 7.69 8.74
CA LEU A 44 1.59 7.29 9.59
C LEU A 44 2.71 8.34 9.58
N ARG A 45 3.02 8.93 8.42
CA ARG A 45 4.03 10.01 8.32
C ARG A 45 3.67 11.19 9.22
N ALA A 46 2.40 11.57 9.23
CA ALA A 46 1.89 12.68 10.04
C ALA A 46 1.81 12.34 11.54
N ALA A 47 1.75 11.06 11.89
CA ALA A 47 1.64 10.61 13.28
C ALA A 47 2.97 10.68 14.06
N PHE A 48 4.11 10.84 13.39
CA PHE A 48 5.37 11.09 14.07
C PHE A 48 5.46 12.53 14.60
N ASP A 49 6.15 12.73 15.70
CA ASP A 49 6.40 14.06 16.28
C ASP A 49 7.92 14.32 16.41
N PRO A 50 8.50 15.21 15.59
CA PRO A 50 7.86 15.90 14.46
C PRO A 50 7.50 14.96 13.31
N PRO A 51 6.56 15.35 12.41
CA PRO A 51 6.21 14.56 11.22
C PRO A 51 7.42 14.26 10.36
N LEU A 52 7.46 13.04 9.78
CA LEU A 52 8.58 12.62 8.94
C LEU A 52 8.61 13.38 7.59
N GLY A 53 9.80 13.77 7.20
CA GLY A 53 10.07 14.38 5.90
C GLY A 53 10.01 13.40 4.73
N TYR A 54 10.44 13.89 3.55
CA TYR A 54 10.49 13.12 2.30
C TYR A 54 11.91 12.79 1.84
N ASP A 55 12.91 13.07 2.70
CA ASP A 55 14.29 12.65 2.48
C ASP A 55 14.43 11.11 2.57
N ASP A 56 15.56 10.61 2.12
CA ASP A 56 15.80 9.17 2.04
C ASP A 56 15.76 8.46 3.40
N ALA A 57 16.35 9.08 4.43
CA ALA A 57 16.37 8.51 5.78
C ALA A 57 14.96 8.45 6.38
N SER A 58 14.16 9.51 6.22
CA SER A 58 12.76 9.55 6.65
C SER A 58 11.93 8.48 5.93
N ARG A 59 12.17 8.24 4.65
CA ARG A 59 11.48 7.18 3.88
C ARG A 59 11.85 5.79 4.35
N VAL A 60 13.14 5.53 4.57
CA VAL A 60 13.59 4.24 5.13
C VAL A 60 12.91 3.99 6.47
N HIS A 61 12.93 4.99 7.36
CA HIS A 61 12.30 4.89 8.66
C HIS A 61 10.79 4.63 8.57
N LEU A 62 10.08 5.39 7.74
CA LEU A 62 8.64 5.23 7.51
C LEU A 62 8.29 3.83 7.02
N TYR A 63 8.92 3.36 5.94
CA TYR A 63 8.53 2.10 5.32
C TYR A 63 8.90 0.89 6.17
N LEU A 64 10.01 0.93 6.91
CA LEU A 64 10.35 -0.13 7.87
C LEU A 64 9.37 -0.15 9.05
N THR A 65 8.99 1.00 9.57
CA THR A 65 8.00 1.10 10.64
C THR A 65 6.65 0.57 10.17
N LEU A 66 6.21 0.99 8.98
CA LEU A 66 4.97 0.55 8.37
C LEU A 66 4.93 -0.98 8.18
N ALA A 67 6.02 -1.56 7.67
CA ALA A 67 6.16 -2.99 7.48
C ALA A 67 6.06 -3.78 8.80
N ARG A 68 6.73 -3.28 9.86
CA ARG A 68 6.72 -3.91 11.19
C ARG A 68 5.35 -3.80 11.86
N LEU A 69 4.66 -2.67 11.74
CA LEU A 69 3.30 -2.48 12.25
C LEU A 69 2.32 -3.40 11.52
N ALA A 70 2.37 -3.43 10.19
CA ALA A 70 1.53 -4.33 9.39
C ALA A 70 1.75 -5.79 9.78
N ALA A 71 3.00 -6.23 9.93
CA ALA A 71 3.32 -7.58 10.37
C ALA A 71 2.81 -7.89 11.78
N SER A 72 2.90 -6.92 12.71
CA SER A 72 2.40 -7.09 14.08
C SER A 72 0.89 -7.27 14.13
N ILE A 73 0.16 -6.51 13.31
CA ILE A 73 -1.30 -6.60 13.23
C ILE A 73 -1.72 -7.89 12.51
N ALA A 74 -1.03 -8.26 11.43
CA ALA A 74 -1.31 -9.50 10.72
C ALA A 74 -1.11 -10.74 11.61
N ARG A 75 -0.08 -10.75 12.47
CA ARG A 75 0.11 -11.85 13.44
C ARG A 75 -1.04 -12.02 14.44
N GLN A 76 -1.92 -11.04 14.57
CA GLN A 76 -3.12 -11.10 15.39
C GLN A 76 -4.35 -11.63 14.62
N GLY A 77 -4.15 -12.07 13.36
CA GLY A 77 -5.21 -12.63 12.53
C GLY A 77 -5.97 -11.61 11.67
N HIS A 78 -5.44 -10.39 11.51
CA HIS A 78 -6.12 -9.36 10.73
C HIS A 78 -5.64 -9.28 9.28
N ILE A 79 -6.53 -8.83 8.39
CA ILE A 79 -6.16 -8.33 7.07
C ILE A 79 -5.69 -6.89 7.23
N VAL A 80 -4.52 -6.58 6.70
CA VAL A 80 -3.92 -5.24 6.77
C VAL A 80 -3.74 -4.70 5.36
N LEU A 81 -4.40 -3.59 5.05
CA LEU A 81 -4.24 -2.86 3.79
C LEU A 81 -3.21 -1.75 3.98
N VAL A 82 -2.18 -1.72 3.15
CA VAL A 82 -1.08 -0.76 3.26
C VAL A 82 -0.96 0.04 1.96
N PRO A 83 -1.71 1.13 1.79
CA PRO A 83 -1.51 2.06 0.68
C PRO A 83 -0.25 2.89 0.91
N ALA A 84 0.84 2.53 0.22
CA ALA A 84 2.13 3.18 0.36
C ALA A 84 2.93 3.11 -0.94
N THR A 85 3.43 4.24 -1.41
CA THR A 85 4.23 4.30 -2.65
C THR A 85 5.40 3.34 -2.61
N ALA A 86 6.18 3.34 -1.53
CA ALA A 86 7.35 2.46 -1.36
C ALA A 86 8.15 2.33 -2.67
N HIS A 87 8.69 3.45 -3.14
CA HIS A 87 9.21 3.64 -4.50
C HIS A 87 10.35 2.69 -4.88
N ARG A 88 11.09 2.16 -3.91
CA ARG A 88 12.10 1.10 -4.13
C ARG A 88 11.49 -0.26 -3.87
N ARG A 89 11.76 -1.23 -4.72
CA ARG A 89 11.36 -2.63 -4.51
C ARG A 89 11.86 -3.18 -3.18
N ALA A 90 13.07 -2.82 -2.78
CA ALA A 90 13.66 -3.25 -1.51
C ALA A 90 12.79 -2.96 -0.28
N PHE A 91 12.01 -1.88 -0.27
CA PHE A 91 11.07 -1.60 0.83
C PHE A 91 9.93 -2.61 0.90
N ARG A 92 9.40 -3.00 -0.26
CA ARG A 92 8.31 -3.98 -0.37
C ARG A 92 8.80 -5.40 -0.10
N ASP A 93 10.01 -5.73 -0.57
CA ASP A 93 10.67 -7.01 -0.30
C ASP A 93 10.94 -7.18 1.20
N ALA A 94 11.40 -6.11 1.88
CA ALA A 94 11.58 -6.12 3.32
C ALA A 94 10.26 -6.34 4.08
N ALA A 95 9.16 -5.74 3.62
CA ALA A 95 7.84 -5.99 4.19
C ALA A 95 7.37 -7.43 3.96
N ARG A 96 7.54 -7.95 2.75
CA ARG A 96 7.22 -9.35 2.39
C ARG A 96 7.95 -10.36 3.29
N ALA A 97 9.19 -10.10 3.63
CA ALA A 97 9.99 -10.98 4.48
C ALA A 97 9.51 -11.06 5.95
N LEU A 98 8.67 -10.14 6.40
CA LEU A 98 8.19 -10.08 7.78
C LEU A 98 6.89 -10.83 8.03
N VAL A 99 6.18 -11.26 6.98
CA VAL A 99 4.85 -11.85 7.08
C VAL A 99 4.74 -13.13 6.25
N PRO A 100 4.01 -14.14 6.70
CA PRO A 100 3.83 -15.39 5.96
C PRO A 100 2.90 -15.23 4.75
N ALA A 101 1.94 -14.30 4.80
CA ALA A 101 1.02 -14.01 3.72
C ALA A 101 1.10 -12.53 3.33
N PHE A 102 1.70 -12.27 2.17
CA PHE A 102 1.89 -10.94 1.60
C PHE A 102 1.35 -10.90 0.18
N VAL A 103 0.52 -9.91 -0.10
CA VAL A 103 -0.06 -9.65 -1.42
C VAL A 103 0.40 -8.29 -1.90
N GLU A 104 1.08 -8.24 -3.04
CA GLU A 104 1.51 -7.00 -3.68
C GLU A 104 0.53 -6.58 -4.76
N ILE A 105 -0.06 -5.41 -4.59
CA ILE A 105 -1.05 -4.83 -5.50
C ILE A 105 -0.41 -3.63 -6.18
N PHE A 106 -0.28 -3.69 -7.50
CA PHE A 106 0.20 -2.56 -8.29
C PHE A 106 -0.97 -1.70 -8.75
N VAL A 107 -1.02 -0.46 -8.27
CA VAL A 107 -1.99 0.54 -8.73
C VAL A 107 -1.41 1.24 -9.95
N ASP A 108 -1.70 0.68 -11.13
CA ASP A 108 -1.14 1.08 -12.42
C ASP A 108 -1.90 2.25 -13.02
N THR A 109 -1.63 3.44 -12.50
CA THR A 109 -2.15 4.70 -13.06
C THR A 109 -1.04 5.41 -13.82
N PRO A 110 -1.26 5.78 -15.10
CA PRO A 110 -0.27 6.49 -15.89
C PRO A 110 0.21 7.78 -15.22
N LEU A 111 1.50 8.09 -15.38
CA LEU A 111 2.12 9.27 -14.77
C LEU A 111 1.38 10.56 -15.10
N ASP A 112 0.96 10.73 -16.35
CA ASP A 112 0.24 11.94 -16.79
C ASP A 112 -1.11 12.09 -16.09
N GLU A 113 -1.77 10.98 -15.80
CA GLU A 113 -3.00 10.99 -15.02
C GLU A 113 -2.73 11.33 -13.54
N CYS A 114 -1.66 10.77 -12.95
CA CYS A 114 -1.21 11.13 -11.60
C CYS A 114 -0.89 12.63 -11.50
N ARG A 115 -0.19 13.19 -12.50
CA ARG A 115 0.12 14.61 -12.57
C ARG A 115 -1.13 15.48 -12.68
N ARG A 116 -2.12 15.07 -13.47
CA ARG A 116 -3.38 15.82 -13.58
C ARG A 116 -4.17 15.81 -12.27
N ARG A 117 -4.16 14.70 -11.54
CA ARG A 117 -4.83 14.59 -10.25
C ARG A 117 -4.12 15.40 -9.17
N ASP A 118 -2.82 15.27 -9.08
CA ASP A 118 -1.86 15.92 -8.16
C ASP A 118 -2.47 16.38 -6.82
N THR A 119 -3.18 15.45 -6.16
CA THR A 119 -3.99 15.73 -4.97
C THR A 119 -3.20 16.33 -3.80
N LYS A 120 -1.86 16.17 -3.84
CA LYS A 120 -0.94 16.66 -2.80
C LYS A 120 -0.05 17.82 -3.28
N GLY A 121 -0.21 18.29 -4.52
CA GLY A 121 0.63 19.32 -5.11
C GLY A 121 2.11 18.93 -5.32
N LEU A 122 2.43 17.63 -5.27
CA LEU A 122 3.81 17.14 -5.35
C LEU A 122 4.42 17.32 -6.73
N TYR A 123 3.62 17.18 -7.78
CA TYR A 123 4.07 17.36 -9.17
C TYR A 123 4.10 18.84 -9.58
N ALA A 124 3.10 19.62 -9.16
CA ALA A 124 3.05 21.05 -9.45
C ALA A 124 4.19 21.84 -8.77
N ALA A 125 4.59 21.43 -7.58
CA ALA A 125 5.71 22.05 -6.86
C ALA A 125 7.09 21.66 -7.44
N ASN A 126 7.18 20.87 -8.52
CA ASN A 126 8.43 20.30 -9.04
C ASN A 126 9.29 19.71 -7.91
N ALA A 127 8.65 19.04 -6.96
CA ALA A 127 9.32 18.50 -5.79
C ALA A 127 10.36 17.46 -6.24
N PRO A 128 11.67 17.75 -6.15
CA PRO A 128 12.72 16.88 -6.69
C PRO A 128 12.77 15.53 -5.96
N GLN A 129 12.06 15.42 -4.87
CA GLN A 129 11.97 14.21 -4.06
C GLN A 129 10.73 13.37 -4.33
N ALA A 130 9.81 13.81 -5.23
CA ALA A 130 8.62 13.04 -5.52
C ALA A 130 8.93 11.87 -6.48
N PRO A 131 8.54 10.63 -6.14
CA PRO A 131 8.62 9.52 -7.08
C PRO A 131 7.83 9.82 -8.36
N GLY A 132 8.46 9.59 -9.51
CA GLY A 132 7.90 9.95 -10.82
C GLY A 132 8.13 11.40 -11.26
N ALA A 133 8.75 12.25 -10.42
CA ALA A 133 9.18 13.59 -10.78
C ALA A 133 10.71 13.74 -10.68
N GLY A 134 11.29 13.59 -9.52
CA GLY A 134 12.74 13.69 -9.30
C GLY A 134 13.37 12.42 -8.74
N VAL A 135 12.55 11.50 -8.24
CA VAL A 135 12.97 10.20 -7.71
C VAL A 135 12.39 9.10 -8.59
N ALA A 136 13.22 8.10 -8.93
CA ALA A 136 12.75 6.94 -9.67
C ALA A 136 11.74 6.13 -8.85
N TYR A 137 10.67 5.69 -9.50
CA TYR A 137 9.76 4.68 -8.97
C TYR A 137 10.09 3.34 -9.63
N GLU A 138 10.32 2.33 -8.83
CA GLU A 138 10.59 0.96 -9.27
C GLU A 138 9.30 0.14 -9.23
N PRO A 139 8.60 -0.05 -10.37
CA PRO A 139 7.37 -0.84 -10.38
C PRO A 139 7.64 -2.28 -9.96
N PRO A 140 6.64 -3.00 -9.43
CA PRO A 140 6.76 -4.42 -9.11
C PRO A 140 7.16 -5.23 -10.35
N VAL A 141 7.97 -6.27 -10.16
CA VAL A 141 8.34 -7.19 -11.24
C VAL A 141 7.24 -8.21 -11.49
N ALA A 142 6.65 -8.72 -10.41
CA ALA A 142 5.59 -9.73 -10.46
C ALA A 142 4.58 -9.47 -9.34
N PRO A 143 3.73 -8.43 -9.48
CA PRO A 143 2.69 -8.16 -8.51
C PRO A 143 1.64 -9.28 -8.51
N ASP A 144 1.05 -9.55 -7.36
CA ASP A 144 -0.04 -10.52 -7.25
C ASP A 144 -1.31 -10.02 -7.96
N HIS A 145 -1.53 -8.70 -7.94
CA HIS A 145 -2.62 -8.04 -8.65
C HIS A 145 -2.15 -6.73 -9.27
N VAL A 146 -2.75 -6.41 -10.42
CA VAL A 146 -2.65 -5.08 -11.05
C VAL A 146 -4.07 -4.53 -11.14
N ALA A 147 -4.27 -3.31 -10.68
CA ALA A 147 -5.59 -2.69 -10.64
C ALA A 147 -5.52 -1.18 -10.85
N ARG A 148 -6.63 -0.60 -11.28
CA ARG A 148 -6.87 0.83 -11.29
C ARG A 148 -7.75 1.22 -10.09
N PRO A 149 -7.69 2.47 -9.60
CA PRO A 149 -8.42 2.88 -8.40
C PRO A 149 -9.95 2.82 -8.54
N ASP A 150 -10.46 2.90 -9.76
CA ASP A 150 -11.88 2.88 -10.13
C ASP A 150 -12.38 1.50 -10.60
N ASP A 151 -11.51 0.49 -10.57
CA ASP A 151 -11.86 -0.87 -10.96
C ASP A 151 -12.52 -1.63 -9.80
N GLY A 152 -13.84 -1.51 -9.70
CA GLY A 152 -14.62 -2.22 -8.68
C GLY A 152 -14.59 -3.74 -8.81
N ALA A 153 -14.40 -4.27 -10.03
CA ALA A 153 -14.26 -5.71 -10.24
C ALA A 153 -12.93 -6.21 -9.67
N ALA A 154 -11.84 -5.47 -9.88
CA ALA A 154 -10.55 -5.78 -9.26
C ALA A 154 -10.61 -5.71 -7.74
N ALA A 155 -11.25 -4.68 -7.15
CA ALA A 155 -11.41 -4.57 -5.70
C ALA A 155 -12.11 -5.80 -5.10
N ARG A 156 -13.16 -6.28 -5.75
CA ARG A 156 -13.89 -7.50 -5.33
C ARG A 156 -13.02 -8.75 -5.44
N THR A 157 -12.32 -8.92 -6.55
CA THR A 157 -11.42 -10.08 -6.77
C THR A 157 -10.31 -10.10 -5.73
N ILE A 158 -9.71 -8.95 -5.45
CA ILE A 158 -8.66 -8.82 -4.43
C ILE A 158 -9.21 -9.15 -3.04
N ALA A 159 -10.38 -8.62 -2.67
CA ALA A 159 -11.00 -8.89 -1.38
C ALA A 159 -11.24 -10.40 -1.18
N GLN A 160 -11.79 -11.08 -2.20
CA GLN A 160 -12.01 -12.54 -2.17
C GLN A 160 -10.70 -13.31 -2.00
N ALA A 161 -9.64 -12.91 -2.69
CA ALA A 161 -8.33 -13.55 -2.57
C ALA A 161 -7.75 -13.38 -1.15
N LEU A 162 -7.90 -12.19 -0.54
CA LEU A 162 -7.44 -11.94 0.82
C LEU A 162 -8.17 -12.79 1.85
N VAL A 163 -9.50 -12.93 1.71
CA VAL A 163 -10.33 -13.81 2.57
C VAL A 163 -9.90 -15.27 2.43
N GLN A 164 -9.66 -15.72 1.20
CA GLN A 164 -9.16 -17.09 0.98
C GLN A 164 -7.80 -17.35 1.63
N LEU A 165 -6.90 -16.36 1.59
CA LEU A 165 -5.59 -16.47 2.25
C LEU A 165 -5.73 -16.50 3.77
N LEU A 166 -6.59 -15.66 4.34
CA LEU A 166 -6.86 -15.62 5.77
C LEU A 166 -7.36 -16.96 6.31
N HIS A 167 -8.21 -17.66 5.54
CA HIS A 167 -8.81 -18.91 5.97
C HIS A 167 -8.06 -20.19 5.55
N ARG A 168 -6.93 -20.06 4.83
CA ARG A 168 -6.06 -21.19 4.45
C ARG A 168 -5.00 -21.53 5.51
N ALA A 169 -4.82 -20.69 6.50
CA ALA A 169 -3.76 -20.81 7.51
C ALA A 169 -4.11 -21.81 8.64
#